data_94ef52dd249f98e4897a66eee0aa1e30
#
_entry.id   94ef52dd249f98e4897a66eee0aa1e30
#
_cell.length_a   1.000
_cell.length_b   1.000
_cell.length_c   1.000
_cell.angle_alpha   90.00
_cell.angle_beta   90.00
_cell.angle_gamma   90.00
#
_symmetry.space_group_name_H-M   'P 1'
#
loop_
_entity.id
_entity.type
_entity.pdbx_description
1 polymer ?
#
loop_
_entity_poly.entity_id
_entity_poly.type
_entity_poly.pdbx_seq_one_letter_code
_entity_poly.pdbx_strand_id
1 'polypeptide(L)'
;MKAKQFWYPLPERLIAQHPAERRGTERMMVLHRDTGVIEHRHIADIVEYLTPDDLLVVNDTKVFPARLIGTWSDTPGEVEMLMIAAAPESETERELVWNVMVGSGRKCREGQVAVFGPGSELKARLVSKLEGIGMWKVQFECVRPLMDLLDEFGRTPVPPYVRREGTREEELADRERYQTIYAKNVGSVAAPTAGLHFTEEIFAALETKGVRRCSVTLHVGPGTFRPVKAEDIEDHHMDFEAFSVPPETADAINECKARGGRVVCVGSTTVRTLETVACRERGEGEPLVAPGSGASNIFIYPPYRFKVCDAMLTNFHLPQSTLLMMVSALAGRERILCAYAFAVRKDYQFFSYGDCMLIV
;
A
#
# COMPACT_ATOMS: atom_id res chain seq x y z
N MET A 1 -20.08 1.73 14.66
CA MET A 1 -19.14 0.82 15.41
C MET A 1 -17.97 1.65 15.92
N LYS A 2 -17.44 1.38 17.14
CA LYS A 2 -16.38 2.22 17.71
C LYS A 2 -14.98 1.73 17.32
N ALA A 3 -14.08 2.66 16.93
CA ALA A 3 -12.70 2.33 16.56
C ALA A 3 -11.94 1.60 17.68
N LYS A 4 -12.21 1.92 18.96
CA LYS A 4 -11.62 1.24 20.12
C LYS A 4 -11.92 -0.27 20.21
N GLN A 5 -12.93 -0.78 19.49
CA GLN A 5 -13.24 -2.21 19.44
C GLN A 5 -12.21 -3.02 18.62
N PHE A 6 -11.33 -2.33 17.89
CA PHE A 6 -10.21 -2.90 17.14
C PHE A 6 -8.85 -2.63 17.80
N TRP A 7 -8.86 -2.36 19.10
CA TRP A 7 -7.65 -2.16 19.86
C TRP A 7 -7.08 -3.48 20.38
N TYR A 8 -5.77 -3.62 20.34
CA TYR A 8 -5.00 -4.68 21.00
C TYR A 8 -3.64 -4.10 21.45
N PRO A 9 -2.99 -4.69 22.50
CA PRO A 9 -1.67 -4.21 22.93
C PRO A 9 -0.60 -4.66 21.91
N LEU A 10 0.13 -3.69 21.34
CA LEU A 10 1.26 -3.94 20.45
C LEU A 10 2.53 -3.34 21.06
N PRO A 11 3.47 -4.15 21.54
CA PRO A 11 4.78 -3.68 21.98
C PRO A 11 5.59 -3.09 20.81
N GLU A 12 6.20 -1.92 21.02
CA GLU A 12 6.97 -1.20 19.98
C GLU A 12 8.12 -2.06 19.40
N ARG A 13 8.75 -2.90 20.23
CA ARG A 13 9.81 -3.83 19.79
C ARG A 13 9.40 -4.82 18.69
N LEU A 14 8.09 -5.04 18.51
CA LEU A 14 7.56 -5.93 17.48
C LEU A 14 7.30 -5.20 16.16
N ILE A 15 7.51 -3.90 16.09
CA ILE A 15 7.40 -3.13 14.84
C ILE A 15 8.73 -3.23 14.11
N ALA A 16 8.75 -3.99 13.00
CA ALA A 16 9.96 -4.23 12.21
C ALA A 16 10.52 -2.93 11.63
N GLN A 17 11.79 -2.65 11.88
CA GLN A 17 12.50 -1.47 11.38
C GLN A 17 13.28 -1.75 10.10
N HIS A 18 13.60 -3.01 9.84
CA HIS A 18 14.35 -3.47 8.68
C HIS A 18 13.65 -4.69 8.07
N PRO A 19 13.75 -4.88 6.75
CA PRO A 19 13.31 -6.13 6.13
C PRO A 19 14.15 -7.30 6.63
N ALA A 20 13.62 -8.52 6.54
CA ALA A 20 14.41 -9.73 6.80
C ALA A 20 15.69 -9.73 5.96
N GLU A 21 16.78 -10.28 6.47
CA GLU A 21 18.06 -10.34 5.74
C GLU A 21 17.89 -10.96 4.35
N ARG A 22 17.13 -12.03 4.27
CA ARG A 22 16.76 -12.69 3.04
C ARG A 22 15.24 -12.65 2.85
N ARG A 23 14.80 -12.09 1.73
CA ARG A 23 13.38 -12.09 1.32
C ARG A 23 12.88 -13.53 1.19
N GLY A 24 11.63 -13.78 1.61
CA GLY A 24 11.03 -15.10 1.52
C GLY A 24 11.29 -16.01 2.74
N THR A 25 11.93 -15.48 3.80
CA THR A 25 12.16 -16.20 5.05
C THR A 25 11.24 -15.76 6.19
N GLU A 26 10.39 -14.79 5.95
CA GLU A 26 9.45 -14.23 6.92
C GLU A 26 8.48 -15.31 7.39
N ARG A 27 8.05 -15.21 8.65
CA ARG A 27 7.05 -16.11 9.22
C ARG A 27 5.67 -15.79 8.64
N MET A 28 4.89 -16.81 8.44
CA MET A 28 3.50 -16.72 8.01
C MET A 28 2.58 -17.38 9.03
N MET A 29 1.61 -16.62 9.54
CA MET A 29 0.51 -17.18 10.31
C MET A 29 -0.62 -17.53 9.35
N VAL A 30 -1.06 -18.78 9.33
CA VAL A 30 -2.25 -19.18 8.57
C VAL A 30 -3.45 -19.20 9.51
N LEU A 31 -4.49 -18.44 9.16
CA LEU A 31 -5.76 -18.41 9.88
C LEU A 31 -6.86 -19.04 9.02
N HIS A 32 -7.36 -20.18 9.45
CA HIS A 32 -8.54 -20.81 8.87
C HIS A 32 -9.80 -20.13 9.40
N ARG A 33 -10.41 -19.26 8.59
CA ARG A 33 -11.51 -18.40 9.04
C ARG A 33 -12.78 -19.16 9.43
N ASP A 34 -12.99 -20.37 8.90
CA ASP A 34 -14.17 -21.17 9.21
C ASP A 34 -14.06 -21.84 10.59
N THR A 35 -12.87 -22.38 10.92
CA THR A 35 -12.61 -23.12 12.14
C THR A 35 -11.97 -22.27 13.24
N GLY A 36 -11.27 -21.18 12.88
CA GLY A 36 -10.43 -20.38 13.77
C GLY A 36 -9.09 -21.04 14.10
N VAL A 37 -8.73 -22.14 13.43
CA VAL A 37 -7.43 -22.82 13.61
C VAL A 37 -6.32 -21.89 13.10
N ILE A 38 -5.24 -21.83 13.88
CA ILE A 38 -4.03 -21.05 13.57
C ILE A 38 -2.86 -22.01 13.38
N GLU A 39 -2.14 -21.85 12.26
CA GLU A 39 -0.89 -22.55 12.01
C GLU A 39 0.27 -21.53 11.94
N HIS A 40 1.46 -21.99 12.28
CA HIS A 40 2.69 -21.20 12.18
C HIS A 40 3.58 -21.80 11.09
N ARG A 41 3.86 -21.00 10.06
CA ARG A 41 4.56 -21.38 8.83
C ARG A 41 5.59 -20.33 8.45
N HIS A 42 6.24 -20.50 7.31
CA HIS A 42 6.99 -19.48 6.60
C HIS A 42 6.29 -19.12 5.28
N ILE A 43 6.59 -17.96 4.73
CA ILE A 43 5.92 -17.51 3.49
C ILE A 43 6.14 -18.48 2.32
N ALA A 44 7.29 -19.19 2.28
CA ALA A 44 7.54 -20.20 1.26
C ALA A 44 6.51 -21.34 1.25
N ASP A 45 5.91 -21.62 2.42
CA ASP A 45 4.89 -22.68 2.57
C ASP A 45 3.53 -22.26 1.98
N ILE A 46 3.36 -21.02 1.49
CA ILE A 46 2.12 -20.57 0.84
C ILE A 46 1.71 -21.50 -0.32
N VAL A 47 2.70 -22.12 -0.96
CA VAL A 47 2.49 -23.11 -2.02
C VAL A 47 1.62 -24.28 -1.56
N GLU A 48 1.66 -24.65 -0.29
CA GLU A 48 0.86 -25.76 0.26
C GLU A 48 -0.63 -25.42 0.35
N TYR A 49 -0.97 -24.11 0.51
CA TYR A 49 -2.33 -23.62 0.75
C TYR A 49 -3.09 -23.19 -0.50
N LEU A 50 -2.42 -23.07 -1.63
CA LEU A 50 -3.02 -22.72 -2.92
C LEU A 50 -3.13 -23.96 -3.81
N THR A 51 -4.16 -24.00 -4.65
CA THR A 51 -4.45 -25.09 -5.59
C THR A 51 -4.47 -24.57 -7.04
N PRO A 52 -4.42 -25.42 -8.06
CA PRO A 52 -4.54 -24.99 -9.47
C PRO A 52 -5.86 -24.26 -9.81
N ASP A 53 -6.89 -24.44 -8.99
CA ASP A 53 -8.18 -23.75 -9.16
C ASP A 53 -8.14 -22.32 -8.65
N ASP A 54 -7.16 -21.97 -7.79
CA ASP A 54 -7.00 -20.63 -7.22
C ASP A 54 -6.36 -19.67 -8.23
N LEU A 55 -6.69 -18.39 -8.08
CA LEU A 55 -6.06 -17.30 -8.80
C LEU A 55 -5.39 -16.34 -7.80
N LEU A 56 -4.07 -16.19 -7.88
CA LEU A 56 -3.32 -15.25 -7.08
C LEU A 56 -3.33 -13.86 -7.75
N VAL A 57 -3.85 -12.84 -7.06
CA VAL A 57 -3.90 -11.47 -7.57
C VAL A 57 -2.98 -10.58 -6.75
N VAL A 58 -2.07 -9.86 -7.44
CA VAL A 58 -1.07 -8.98 -6.84
C VAL A 58 -1.27 -7.53 -7.28
N ASN A 59 -0.69 -6.57 -6.56
CA ASN A 59 -0.65 -5.16 -6.96
C ASN A 59 0.75 -4.84 -7.49
N ASP A 60 0.86 -4.54 -8.79
CA ASP A 60 2.12 -4.30 -9.51
C ASP A 60 2.57 -2.84 -9.54
N THR A 61 2.00 -2.02 -8.65
CA THR A 61 2.44 -0.63 -8.53
C THR A 61 3.92 -0.53 -8.15
N LYS A 62 4.60 0.48 -8.70
CA LYS A 62 6.01 0.77 -8.44
C LYS A 62 6.15 2.06 -7.65
N VAL A 63 6.87 1.99 -6.54
CA VAL A 63 7.23 3.16 -5.73
C VAL A 63 8.27 3.98 -6.48
N PHE A 64 8.10 5.29 -6.49
CA PHE A 64 9.12 6.23 -7.00
C PHE A 64 9.71 7.04 -5.84
N PRO A 65 10.90 7.66 -5.99
CA PRO A 65 11.55 8.42 -4.93
C PRO A 65 10.82 9.75 -4.69
N ALA A 66 9.62 9.66 -4.13
CA ALA A 66 8.66 10.76 -4.01
C ALA A 66 8.98 11.76 -2.89
N ARG A 67 9.95 11.46 -2.00
CA ARG A 67 10.29 12.29 -0.86
C ARG A 67 11.46 13.18 -1.16
N LEU A 68 11.24 14.49 -1.19
CA LEU A 68 12.25 15.51 -1.45
C LEU A 68 12.61 16.24 -0.15
N ILE A 69 13.90 16.41 0.12
CA ILE A 69 14.42 17.22 1.22
C ILE A 69 15.22 18.38 0.63
N GLY A 70 14.86 19.59 0.98
CA GLY A 70 15.48 20.81 0.45
C GLY A 70 15.40 21.97 1.41
N THR A 71 15.57 23.17 0.91
CA THR A 71 15.53 24.41 1.71
C THR A 71 14.60 25.42 1.05
N TRP A 72 14.06 26.32 1.87
CA TRP A 72 13.33 27.46 1.35
C TRP A 72 14.29 28.47 0.72
N SER A 73 13.92 29.05 -0.44
CA SER A 73 14.75 30.03 -1.14
C SER A 73 14.90 31.35 -0.40
N ASP A 74 13.93 31.70 0.45
CA ASP A 74 13.86 32.95 1.21
C ASP A 74 14.41 32.84 2.64
N THR A 75 14.71 31.63 3.12
CA THR A 75 15.17 31.38 4.48
C THR A 75 15.98 30.09 4.58
N PRO A 76 16.91 29.95 5.55
CA PRO A 76 17.73 28.75 5.70
C PRO A 76 16.98 27.54 6.30
N GLY A 77 15.63 27.57 6.35
CA GLY A 77 14.85 26.49 6.93
C GLY A 77 14.73 25.29 5.98
N GLU A 78 14.85 24.11 6.54
CA GLU A 78 14.60 22.86 5.83
C GLU A 78 13.11 22.68 5.49
N VAL A 79 12.84 22.02 4.39
CA VAL A 79 11.52 21.61 3.96
C VAL A 79 11.56 20.18 3.43
N GLU A 80 10.58 19.42 3.84
CA GLU A 80 10.30 18.09 3.29
C GLU A 80 9.04 18.15 2.43
N MET A 81 9.10 17.58 1.23
CA MET A 81 7.96 17.46 0.34
C MET A 81 7.77 16.00 -0.05
N LEU A 82 6.57 15.48 0.14
CA LEU A 82 6.16 14.17 -0.35
C LEU A 82 5.21 14.37 -1.53
N MET A 83 5.66 14.00 -2.71
CA MET A 83 4.87 14.07 -3.94
C MET A 83 3.80 12.98 -3.92
N ILE A 84 2.53 13.35 -4.16
CA ILE A 84 1.40 12.41 -4.05
C ILE A 84 0.87 12.01 -5.42
N ALA A 85 0.48 12.99 -6.23
CA ALA A 85 -0.08 12.77 -7.56
C ALA A 85 0.12 13.98 -8.44
N ALA A 86 0.34 13.77 -9.74
CA ALA A 86 0.30 14.84 -10.72
C ALA A 86 -1.12 15.45 -10.76
N ALA A 87 -1.19 16.77 -10.80
CA ALA A 87 -2.45 17.45 -10.96
C ALA A 87 -2.89 17.44 -12.44
N PRO A 88 -4.20 17.47 -12.74
CA PRO A 88 -4.69 17.45 -14.12
C PRO A 88 -4.20 18.64 -14.97
N GLU A 89 -3.82 19.73 -14.32
CA GLU A 89 -3.37 20.97 -14.95
C GLU A 89 -1.88 20.97 -15.36
N SER A 90 -1.17 19.84 -15.26
CA SER A 90 0.22 19.71 -15.73
C SER A 90 0.30 20.00 -17.25
N GLU A 91 0.87 21.14 -17.64
CA GLU A 91 0.82 21.61 -19.03
C GLU A 91 2.04 21.17 -19.87
N THR A 92 3.21 20.97 -19.25
CA THR A 92 4.44 20.58 -19.94
C THR A 92 5.31 19.65 -19.10
N GLU A 93 6.29 18.95 -19.72
CA GLU A 93 7.28 18.13 -19.00
C GLU A 93 8.23 18.94 -18.09
N ARG A 94 8.26 20.26 -18.22
CA ARG A 94 9.13 21.17 -17.46
C ARG A 94 8.39 21.95 -16.38
N GLU A 95 7.09 22.19 -16.56
CA GLU A 95 6.24 22.89 -15.61
C GLU A 95 5.12 21.98 -15.16
N LEU A 96 5.40 21.19 -14.12
CA LEU A 96 4.50 20.16 -13.63
C LEU A 96 3.83 20.63 -12.35
N VAL A 97 2.51 20.51 -12.30
CA VAL A 97 1.73 20.78 -11.09
C VAL A 97 1.41 19.47 -10.38
N TRP A 98 1.73 19.40 -9.11
CA TRP A 98 1.51 18.21 -8.29
C TRP A 98 0.78 18.52 -7.00
N ASN A 99 0.02 17.56 -6.52
CA ASN A 99 -0.46 17.54 -5.14
C ASN A 99 0.67 16.96 -4.27
N VAL A 100 1.06 17.74 -3.26
CA VAL A 100 2.25 17.47 -2.43
C VAL A 100 1.88 17.64 -0.96
N MET A 101 2.35 16.74 -0.12
CA MET A 101 2.32 16.94 1.32
C MET A 101 3.61 17.62 1.75
N VAL A 102 3.50 18.82 2.34
CA VAL A 102 4.64 19.64 2.76
C VAL A 102 4.82 19.54 4.26
N GLY A 103 5.94 18.99 4.69
CA GLY A 103 6.44 19.00 6.05
C GLY A 103 7.40 20.17 6.26
N SER A 104 7.09 21.04 7.20
CA SER A 104 7.96 22.18 7.54
C SER A 104 7.77 22.57 9.00
N GLY A 105 8.86 22.95 9.65
CA GLY A 105 8.83 23.47 11.02
C GLY A 105 8.16 24.84 11.18
N ARG A 106 7.66 25.42 10.08
CA ARG A 106 7.01 26.73 10.04
C ARG A 106 5.73 26.72 9.21
N LYS A 107 4.94 27.78 9.34
CA LYS A 107 3.72 27.98 8.54
C LYS A 107 4.10 28.31 7.09
N CYS A 108 3.67 27.47 6.16
CA CYS A 108 3.82 27.68 4.72
C CYS A 108 2.81 28.71 4.18
N ARG A 109 3.17 29.40 3.09
CA ARG A 109 2.34 30.41 2.42
C ARG A 109 2.41 30.26 0.90
N GLU A 110 1.37 30.71 0.21
CA GLU A 110 1.34 30.74 -1.26
C GLU A 110 2.49 31.60 -1.82
N GLY A 111 3.01 31.20 -2.96
CA GLY A 111 4.14 31.83 -3.63
C GLY A 111 5.51 31.49 -3.06
N GLN A 112 5.58 30.82 -1.89
CA GLN A 112 6.85 30.39 -1.30
C GLN A 112 7.52 29.35 -2.18
N VAL A 113 8.85 29.43 -2.33
CA VAL A 113 9.64 28.56 -3.21
C VAL A 113 10.63 27.76 -2.38
N ALA A 114 10.61 26.44 -2.58
CA ALA A 114 11.63 25.51 -2.09
C ALA A 114 12.60 25.16 -3.24
N VAL A 115 13.86 24.85 -2.88
CA VAL A 115 14.91 24.45 -3.82
C VAL A 115 15.51 23.12 -3.40
N PHE A 116 15.80 22.27 -4.39
CA PHE A 116 16.34 20.93 -4.22
C PHE A 116 17.53 20.72 -5.18
N GLY A 117 18.46 19.86 -4.76
CA GLY A 117 19.69 19.59 -5.48
C GLY A 117 20.79 20.67 -5.26
N PRO A 118 22.06 20.32 -5.49
CA PRO A 118 23.21 21.19 -5.18
C PRO A 118 23.24 22.47 -6.02
N GLY A 119 22.66 22.46 -7.24
CA GLY A 119 22.57 23.61 -8.14
C GLY A 119 21.20 24.27 -8.16
N SER A 120 20.29 23.97 -7.25
CA SER A 120 18.87 24.38 -7.31
C SER A 120 18.19 23.97 -8.61
N GLU A 121 18.49 22.74 -9.07
CA GLU A 121 18.04 22.19 -10.35
C GLU A 121 16.53 21.89 -10.36
N LEU A 122 15.96 21.72 -9.18
CA LEU A 122 14.53 21.53 -8.98
C LEU A 122 14.02 22.62 -8.04
N LYS A 123 13.02 23.39 -8.49
CA LYS A 123 12.32 24.38 -7.68
C LYS A 123 10.87 23.98 -7.53
N ALA A 124 10.30 24.21 -6.37
CA ALA A 124 8.91 23.93 -6.05
C ALA A 124 8.23 25.17 -5.46
N ARG A 125 7.26 25.73 -6.17
CA ARG A 125 6.46 26.88 -5.77
C ARG A 125 5.13 26.42 -5.19
N LEU A 126 4.80 26.82 -3.98
CA LEU A 126 3.49 26.60 -3.38
C LEU A 126 2.44 27.46 -4.12
N VAL A 127 1.48 26.82 -4.79
CA VAL A 127 0.44 27.51 -5.57
C VAL A 127 -0.78 27.79 -4.71
N SER A 128 -1.37 26.77 -4.11
CA SER A 128 -2.54 26.90 -3.25
C SER A 128 -2.60 25.78 -2.21
N LYS A 129 -3.19 26.07 -1.06
CA LYS A 129 -3.42 25.08 -0.03
C LYS A 129 -4.62 24.19 -0.41
N LEU A 130 -4.46 22.90 -0.23
CA LEU A 130 -5.51 21.89 -0.45
C LEU A 130 -6.12 21.46 0.88
N GLU A 131 -7.26 20.78 0.82
CA GLU A 131 -7.83 20.10 1.99
C GLU A 131 -6.89 18.99 2.48
N GLY A 132 -6.80 18.85 3.79
CA GLY A 132 -5.92 17.89 4.45
C GLY A 132 -4.68 18.52 5.11
N ILE A 133 -4.05 17.72 5.97
CA ILE A 133 -2.91 18.19 6.77
C ILE A 133 -1.68 18.30 5.88
N GLY A 134 -1.15 19.52 5.74
CA GLY A 134 0.07 19.78 4.97
C GLY A 134 -0.08 19.64 3.46
N MET A 135 -1.31 19.51 2.93
CA MET A 135 -1.56 19.32 1.50
C MET A 135 -1.52 20.64 0.74
N TRP A 136 -0.74 20.64 -0.34
CA TRP A 136 -0.53 21.79 -1.21
C TRP A 136 -0.56 21.38 -2.68
N LYS A 137 -1.07 22.26 -3.53
CA LYS A 137 -0.80 22.27 -4.98
C LYS A 137 0.53 22.96 -5.19
N VAL A 138 1.47 22.30 -5.83
CA VAL A 138 2.86 22.76 -6.01
C VAL A 138 3.21 22.72 -7.48
N GLN A 139 3.76 23.81 -8.00
CA GLN A 139 4.32 23.89 -9.33
C GLN A 139 5.83 23.63 -9.28
N PHE A 140 6.30 22.69 -10.08
CA PHE A 140 7.71 22.35 -10.20
C PHE A 140 8.31 22.98 -11.44
N GLU A 141 9.46 23.64 -11.29
CA GLU A 141 10.33 24.11 -12.36
C GLU A 141 11.56 23.21 -12.41
N CYS A 142 11.79 22.56 -13.53
CA CYS A 142 12.81 21.51 -13.69
C CYS A 142 13.80 21.90 -14.81
N VAL A 143 15.12 21.77 -14.58
CA VAL A 143 16.15 21.98 -15.62
C VAL A 143 16.23 20.81 -16.60
N ARG A 144 15.73 19.63 -16.21
CA ARG A 144 15.61 18.38 -16.97
C ARG A 144 14.38 17.60 -16.51
N PRO A 145 14.02 16.47 -17.14
CA PRO A 145 12.80 15.73 -16.76
C PRO A 145 12.69 15.48 -15.25
N LEU A 146 11.51 15.71 -14.68
CA LEU A 146 11.28 15.60 -13.22
C LEU A 146 11.68 14.23 -12.68
N MET A 147 11.34 13.15 -13.38
CA MET A 147 11.66 11.80 -12.91
C MET A 147 13.16 11.55 -12.78
N ASP A 148 13.99 12.12 -13.68
CA ASP A 148 15.46 12.02 -13.59
C ASP A 148 15.98 12.74 -12.33
N LEU A 149 15.39 13.91 -12.01
CA LEU A 149 15.72 14.67 -10.80
C LEU A 149 15.27 13.94 -9.52
N LEU A 150 14.10 13.30 -9.57
CA LEU A 150 13.64 12.48 -8.45
C LEU A 150 14.52 11.25 -8.24
N ASP A 151 14.99 10.62 -9.31
CA ASP A 151 15.92 9.48 -9.20
C ASP A 151 17.25 9.88 -8.58
N GLU A 152 17.67 11.13 -8.76
CA GLU A 152 18.94 11.62 -8.20
C GLU A 152 18.79 12.21 -6.80
N PHE A 153 17.79 13.06 -6.56
CA PHE A 153 17.62 13.81 -5.30
C PHE A 153 16.50 13.29 -4.40
N GLY A 154 15.56 12.54 -4.98
CA GLY A 154 14.45 11.98 -4.24
C GLY A 154 14.87 10.81 -3.36
N ARG A 155 14.15 10.66 -2.27
CA ARG A 155 14.30 9.53 -1.34
C ARG A 155 13.08 8.63 -1.39
N THR A 156 13.30 7.35 -1.08
CA THR A 156 12.23 6.38 -0.95
C THR A 156 11.31 6.76 0.22
N PRO A 157 10.01 6.91 -0.02
CA PRO A 157 9.07 7.34 1.01
C PRO A 157 8.67 6.19 1.93
N VAL A 158 9.63 5.67 2.73
CA VAL A 158 9.30 4.66 3.74
C VAL A 158 8.31 5.21 4.76
N PRO A 159 7.44 4.36 5.34
CA PRO A 159 6.45 4.80 6.32
C PRO A 159 7.08 5.46 7.56
N PRO A 160 6.37 6.38 8.23
CA PRO A 160 6.94 7.18 9.33
C PRO A 160 7.32 6.38 10.58
N TYR A 161 6.83 5.14 10.74
CA TYR A 161 7.23 4.25 11.83
C TYR A 161 8.56 3.52 11.56
N VAL A 162 9.07 3.57 10.31
CA VAL A 162 10.39 3.08 9.94
C VAL A 162 11.37 4.23 10.17
N ARG A 163 12.18 4.09 11.20
CA ARG A 163 13.17 5.10 11.58
C ARG A 163 14.41 4.97 10.72
N ARG A 164 14.88 6.09 10.17
CA ARG A 164 16.09 6.17 9.34
C ARG A 164 16.97 7.31 9.82
N GLU A 165 18.26 7.07 9.85
CA GLU A 165 19.28 8.10 10.11
C GLU A 165 19.52 8.98 8.87
N GLY A 166 19.02 8.55 7.70
CA GLY A 166 19.10 9.28 6.44
C GLY A 166 20.46 9.12 5.74
N THR A 167 21.18 8.04 6.03
CA THR A 167 22.43 7.71 5.34
C THR A 167 22.17 7.29 3.89
N ARG A 168 23.21 7.38 3.06
CA ARG A 168 23.11 6.97 1.65
C ARG A 168 22.92 5.46 1.52
N GLU A 169 23.54 4.70 2.39
CA GLU A 169 23.42 3.24 2.45
C GLU A 169 21.98 2.81 2.76
N GLU A 170 21.34 3.46 3.73
CA GLU A 170 19.92 3.22 4.04
C GLU A 170 19.01 3.56 2.85
N GLU A 171 19.27 4.69 2.19
CA GLU A 171 18.47 5.11 1.03
C GLU A 171 18.56 4.11 -0.12
N LEU A 172 19.77 3.62 -0.43
CA LEU A 172 19.98 2.60 -1.47
C LEU A 172 19.29 1.28 -1.10
N ALA A 173 19.43 0.86 0.16
CA ALA A 173 18.76 -0.33 0.67
C ALA A 173 17.23 -0.20 0.62
N ASP A 174 16.66 0.94 1.04
CA ASP A 174 15.23 1.18 0.98
C ASP A 174 14.72 1.22 -0.47
N ARG A 175 15.45 1.82 -1.40
CA ARG A 175 15.10 1.86 -2.83
C ARG A 175 14.96 0.47 -3.43
N GLU A 176 15.82 -0.46 -3.04
CA GLU A 176 15.79 -1.86 -3.48
C GLU A 176 14.76 -2.68 -2.71
N ARG A 177 14.76 -2.56 -1.37
CA ARG A 177 14.00 -3.46 -0.50
C ARG A 177 12.55 -3.05 -0.30
N TYR A 178 12.21 -1.75 -0.43
CA TYR A 178 10.84 -1.24 -0.33
C TYR A 178 10.13 -1.27 -1.69
N GLN A 179 10.34 -2.37 -2.44
CA GLN A 179 9.78 -2.61 -3.77
C GLN A 179 9.48 -4.10 -3.94
N THR A 180 8.33 -4.43 -4.56
CA THR A 180 8.05 -5.83 -4.93
C THR A 180 8.88 -6.23 -6.14
N ILE A 181 9.20 -7.53 -6.27
CA ILE A 181 9.98 -8.04 -7.41
C ILE A 181 9.22 -7.93 -8.75
N TYR A 182 7.90 -7.74 -8.68
CA TYR A 182 7.01 -7.60 -9.85
C TYR A 182 6.49 -6.18 -10.05
N ALA A 183 7.08 -5.19 -9.40
CA ALA A 183 6.69 -3.79 -9.53
C ALA A 183 6.91 -3.29 -10.96
N LYS A 184 5.87 -2.73 -11.59
CA LYS A 184 5.88 -2.33 -13.00
C LYS A 184 5.41 -0.89 -13.20
N ASN A 185 4.24 -0.54 -12.70
CA ASN A 185 3.55 0.72 -12.98
C ASN A 185 3.93 1.79 -11.95
N VAL A 186 4.76 2.76 -12.35
CA VAL A 186 5.24 3.86 -11.47
C VAL A 186 4.09 4.79 -11.08
N GLY A 187 4.04 5.22 -9.81
CA GLY A 187 3.04 6.19 -9.34
C GLY A 187 2.68 6.07 -7.86
N SER A 188 3.30 5.16 -7.11
CA SER A 188 2.99 4.92 -5.70
C SER A 188 3.98 5.59 -4.77
N VAL A 189 3.49 6.13 -3.66
CA VAL A 189 4.32 6.64 -2.56
C VAL A 189 4.50 5.63 -1.43
N ALA A 190 3.91 4.44 -1.57
CA ALA A 190 4.14 3.33 -0.64
C ALA A 190 4.07 2.00 -1.38
N ALA A 191 4.89 1.03 -0.96
CA ALA A 191 4.87 -0.32 -1.54
C ALA A 191 3.63 -1.09 -1.11
N PRO A 192 3.10 -2.00 -1.94
CA PRO A 192 2.12 -3.00 -1.52
C PRO A 192 2.82 -4.09 -0.69
N THR A 193 3.02 -3.80 0.61
CA THR A 193 4.00 -4.45 1.48
C THR A 193 3.82 -5.95 1.67
N ALA A 194 2.59 -6.48 1.55
CA ALA A 194 2.37 -7.93 1.54
C ALA A 194 3.05 -8.63 0.34
N GLY A 195 3.29 -7.89 -0.74
CA GLY A 195 4.02 -8.39 -1.89
C GLY A 195 5.53 -8.48 -1.71
N LEU A 196 6.08 -7.80 -0.68
CA LEU A 196 7.51 -7.82 -0.39
C LEU A 196 8.02 -9.21 0.03
N HIS A 197 7.14 -10.07 0.48
CA HIS A 197 7.48 -11.43 0.92
C HIS A 197 7.79 -12.39 -0.23
N PHE A 198 7.28 -12.10 -1.45
CA PHE A 198 7.46 -13.00 -2.59
C PHE A 198 8.86 -12.93 -3.18
N THR A 199 9.35 -14.09 -3.60
CA THR A 199 10.58 -14.27 -4.37
C THR A 199 10.26 -14.96 -5.69
N GLU A 200 11.21 -14.95 -6.62
CA GLU A 200 11.06 -15.67 -7.91
C GLU A 200 10.86 -17.17 -7.67
N GLU A 201 11.52 -17.74 -6.66
CA GLU A 201 11.40 -19.16 -6.31
C GLU A 201 9.98 -19.52 -5.84
N ILE A 202 9.35 -18.65 -5.02
CA ILE A 202 7.96 -18.85 -4.57
C ILE A 202 7.02 -18.80 -5.78
N PHE A 203 7.19 -17.84 -6.69
CA PHE A 203 6.36 -17.75 -7.88
C PHE A 203 6.58 -18.94 -8.81
N ALA A 204 7.82 -19.38 -9.03
CA ALA A 204 8.12 -20.57 -9.84
C ALA A 204 7.49 -21.85 -9.26
N ALA A 205 7.50 -21.99 -7.92
CA ALA A 205 6.86 -23.12 -7.25
C ALA A 205 5.32 -23.08 -7.41
N LEU A 206 4.69 -21.92 -7.29
CA LEU A 206 3.25 -21.74 -7.53
C LEU A 206 2.88 -22.04 -8.98
N GLU A 207 3.66 -21.55 -9.95
CA GLU A 207 3.46 -21.81 -11.37
C GLU A 207 3.61 -23.31 -11.69
N THR A 208 4.64 -23.97 -11.14
CA THR A 208 4.85 -25.43 -11.27
C THR A 208 3.66 -26.21 -10.71
N LYS A 209 3.02 -25.72 -9.65
CA LYS A 209 1.80 -26.29 -9.08
C LYS A 209 0.55 -26.01 -9.93
N GLY A 210 0.63 -25.11 -10.92
CA GLY A 210 -0.49 -24.72 -11.79
C GLY A 210 -1.32 -23.57 -11.24
N VAL A 211 -0.87 -22.86 -10.20
CA VAL A 211 -1.54 -21.66 -9.68
C VAL A 211 -1.29 -20.50 -10.63
N ARG A 212 -2.36 -19.94 -11.19
CA ARG A 212 -2.28 -18.77 -12.06
C ARG A 212 -2.08 -17.48 -11.25
N ARG A 213 -1.37 -16.51 -11.83
CA ARG A 213 -1.17 -15.17 -11.25
C ARG A 213 -1.59 -14.10 -12.24
N CYS A 214 -2.24 -13.05 -11.74
CA CYS A 214 -2.50 -11.81 -12.47
C CYS A 214 -2.27 -10.58 -11.59
N SER A 215 -2.29 -9.38 -12.17
CA SER A 215 -2.03 -8.15 -11.45
C SER A 215 -3.12 -7.11 -11.65
N VAL A 216 -3.30 -6.28 -10.63
CA VAL A 216 -3.96 -4.99 -10.69
C VAL A 216 -2.95 -3.91 -10.35
N THR A 217 -3.22 -2.67 -10.68
CA THR A 217 -2.45 -1.52 -10.21
C THR A 217 -3.32 -0.70 -9.27
N LEU A 218 -2.83 -0.38 -8.08
CA LEU A 218 -3.37 0.67 -7.22
C LEU A 218 -2.20 1.46 -6.66
N HIS A 219 -2.18 2.76 -6.93
CA HIS A 219 -1.16 3.66 -6.42
C HIS A 219 -1.48 4.07 -4.99
N VAL A 220 -0.67 3.57 -4.06
CA VAL A 220 -0.87 3.77 -2.62
C VAL A 220 -0.48 5.18 -2.22
N GLY A 221 -1.42 5.90 -1.63
CA GLY A 221 -1.21 7.21 -1.06
C GLY A 221 -0.73 7.19 0.41
N PRO A 222 -0.36 8.35 0.98
CA PRO A 222 0.13 8.46 2.37
C PRO A 222 -0.95 8.18 3.41
N GLY A 223 -2.23 8.24 3.03
CA GLY A 223 -3.38 8.03 3.91
C GLY A 223 -3.45 6.64 4.50
N THR A 224 -2.93 5.63 3.79
CA THR A 224 -2.97 4.22 4.22
C THR A 224 -2.29 3.98 5.59
N PHE A 225 -1.33 4.84 5.98
CA PHE A 225 -0.62 4.72 7.26
C PHE A 225 -1.20 5.61 8.37
N ARG A 226 -2.29 6.35 8.10
CA ARG A 226 -2.90 7.21 9.11
C ARG A 226 -3.82 6.40 10.02
N PRO A 227 -3.74 6.58 11.35
CA PRO A 227 -4.70 5.97 12.26
C PRO A 227 -6.09 6.58 12.08
N VAL A 228 -7.13 5.78 12.30
CA VAL A 228 -8.50 6.27 12.35
C VAL A 228 -8.65 7.20 13.56
N LYS A 229 -8.99 8.46 13.31
CA LYS A 229 -9.20 9.48 14.37
C LYS A 229 -10.65 9.57 14.81
N ALA A 230 -11.58 9.13 13.96
CA ALA A 230 -13.01 9.13 14.27
C ALA A 230 -13.30 8.14 15.40
N GLU A 231 -14.18 8.51 16.32
CA GLU A 231 -14.63 7.61 17.38
C GLU A 231 -15.54 6.52 16.81
N ASP A 232 -16.50 6.91 15.97
CA ASP A 232 -17.31 6.02 15.16
C ASP A 232 -16.64 5.82 13.81
N ILE A 233 -16.41 4.54 13.43
CA ILE A 233 -15.68 4.23 12.21
C ILE A 233 -16.42 4.66 10.95
N GLU A 234 -17.74 4.78 11.01
CA GLU A 234 -18.61 5.25 9.94
C GLU A 234 -18.34 6.71 9.54
N ASP A 235 -17.76 7.51 10.47
CA ASP A 235 -17.39 8.91 10.23
C ASP A 235 -15.98 9.05 9.63
N HIS A 236 -15.27 7.92 9.43
CA HIS A 236 -13.94 7.95 8.83
C HIS A 236 -14.02 8.02 7.31
N HIS A 237 -13.30 8.97 6.72
CA HIS A 237 -13.18 9.13 5.27
C HIS A 237 -11.83 8.60 4.78
N MET A 238 -11.88 7.72 3.79
CA MET A 238 -10.69 7.21 3.10
C MET A 238 -10.27 8.18 2.01
N ASP A 239 -8.95 8.37 1.86
CA ASP A 239 -8.40 9.08 0.71
C ASP A 239 -8.65 8.28 -0.58
N PHE A 240 -8.81 9.01 -1.70
CA PHE A 240 -8.92 8.40 -3.02
C PHE A 240 -7.55 7.92 -3.50
N GLU A 241 -7.49 6.69 -4.00
CA GLU A 241 -6.30 6.11 -4.62
C GLU A 241 -6.65 5.60 -6.02
N ALA A 242 -5.84 6.02 -7.00
CA ALA A 242 -6.03 5.65 -8.40
C ALA A 242 -5.71 4.16 -8.59
N PHE A 243 -6.55 3.48 -9.37
CA PHE A 243 -6.36 2.07 -9.70
C PHE A 243 -6.62 1.78 -11.18
N SER A 244 -6.12 0.63 -11.63
CA SER A 244 -6.41 0.03 -12.93
C SER A 244 -6.54 -1.48 -12.81
N VAL A 245 -7.51 -2.04 -13.53
CA VAL A 245 -7.72 -3.48 -13.70
C VAL A 245 -7.59 -3.78 -15.20
N PRO A 246 -6.53 -4.51 -15.62
CA PRO A 246 -6.34 -4.91 -17.00
C PRO A 246 -7.44 -5.89 -17.47
N PRO A 247 -7.78 -5.92 -18.78
CA PRO A 247 -8.77 -6.84 -19.34
C PRO A 247 -8.48 -8.30 -19.02
N GLU A 248 -7.24 -8.73 -19.21
CA GLU A 248 -6.79 -10.11 -18.93
C GLU A 248 -6.93 -10.49 -17.44
N THR A 249 -6.79 -9.53 -16.55
CA THR A 249 -6.99 -9.75 -15.10
C THR A 249 -8.48 -9.88 -14.78
N ALA A 250 -9.32 -9.02 -15.35
CA ALA A 250 -10.77 -9.10 -15.18
C ALA A 250 -11.32 -10.44 -15.67
N ASP A 251 -10.91 -10.87 -16.88
CA ASP A 251 -11.30 -12.14 -17.46
C ASP A 251 -10.85 -13.33 -16.60
N ALA A 252 -9.59 -13.34 -16.14
CA ALA A 252 -9.05 -14.40 -15.29
C ALA A 252 -9.82 -14.52 -13.95
N ILE A 253 -10.22 -13.39 -13.34
CA ILE A 253 -11.00 -13.37 -12.10
C ILE A 253 -12.39 -13.94 -12.35
N ASN A 254 -13.07 -13.48 -13.40
CA ASN A 254 -14.43 -13.95 -13.75
C ASN A 254 -14.45 -15.44 -14.07
N GLU A 255 -13.46 -15.92 -14.82
CA GLU A 255 -13.27 -17.36 -15.10
C GLU A 255 -13.02 -18.16 -13.81
N CYS A 256 -12.15 -17.67 -12.92
CA CYS A 256 -11.87 -18.31 -11.64
C CYS A 256 -13.15 -18.49 -10.82
N LYS A 257 -13.93 -17.41 -10.69
CA LYS A 257 -15.19 -17.41 -9.94
C LYS A 257 -16.23 -18.34 -10.60
N ALA A 258 -16.33 -18.33 -11.93
CA ALA A 258 -17.26 -19.20 -12.67
C ALA A 258 -16.97 -20.70 -12.48
N ARG A 259 -15.70 -21.07 -12.25
CA ARG A 259 -15.29 -22.46 -11.95
C ARG A 259 -15.43 -22.84 -10.48
N GLY A 260 -15.82 -21.90 -9.59
CA GLY A 260 -15.85 -22.11 -8.15
C GLY A 260 -14.46 -22.05 -7.48
N GLY A 261 -13.44 -21.53 -8.18
CA GLY A 261 -12.11 -21.29 -7.65
C GLY A 261 -12.06 -20.09 -6.71
N ARG A 262 -10.97 -19.98 -5.92
CA ARG A 262 -10.77 -18.87 -4.97
C ARG A 262 -9.89 -17.79 -5.60
N VAL A 263 -10.28 -16.54 -5.39
CA VAL A 263 -9.45 -15.37 -5.67
C VAL A 263 -8.66 -15.04 -4.40
N VAL A 264 -7.35 -15.27 -4.44
CA VAL A 264 -6.40 -15.04 -3.35
C VAL A 264 -5.73 -13.68 -3.54
N CYS A 265 -6.07 -12.72 -2.71
CA CYS A 265 -5.57 -11.35 -2.82
C CYS A 265 -4.27 -11.16 -2.02
N VAL A 266 -3.23 -10.62 -2.65
CA VAL A 266 -2.00 -10.21 -1.97
C VAL A 266 -2.10 -8.73 -1.61
N GLY A 267 -2.27 -8.46 -0.33
CA GLY A 267 -2.37 -7.12 0.25
C GLY A 267 -3.76 -6.49 0.20
N SER A 268 -3.97 -5.56 1.10
CA SER A 268 -5.21 -4.78 1.23
C SER A 268 -5.52 -3.92 -0.01
N THR A 269 -4.49 -3.50 -0.73
CA THR A 269 -4.63 -2.69 -1.95
C THR A 269 -5.29 -3.49 -3.08
N THR A 270 -4.92 -4.75 -3.25
CA THR A 270 -5.57 -5.67 -4.19
C THR A 270 -7.04 -5.88 -3.83
N VAL A 271 -7.32 -6.15 -2.55
CA VAL A 271 -8.71 -6.29 -2.06
C VAL A 271 -9.51 -5.03 -2.35
N ARG A 272 -9.00 -3.85 -2.00
CA ARG A 272 -9.71 -2.57 -2.22
C ARG A 272 -10.00 -2.33 -3.70
N THR A 273 -9.06 -2.62 -4.58
CA THR A 273 -9.26 -2.49 -6.03
C THR A 273 -10.41 -3.38 -6.50
N LEU A 274 -10.34 -4.67 -6.21
CA LEU A 274 -11.30 -5.64 -6.70
C LEU A 274 -12.69 -5.43 -6.10
N GLU A 275 -12.80 -5.16 -4.81
CA GLU A 275 -14.08 -4.89 -4.16
C GLU A 275 -14.69 -3.56 -4.63
N THR A 276 -13.88 -2.53 -4.95
CA THR A 276 -14.39 -1.28 -5.54
C THR A 276 -15.03 -1.53 -6.88
N VAL A 277 -14.39 -2.32 -7.76
CA VAL A 277 -14.95 -2.64 -9.08
C VAL A 277 -16.21 -3.48 -8.94
N ALA A 278 -16.21 -4.49 -8.08
CA ALA A 278 -17.36 -5.39 -7.87
C ALA A 278 -18.55 -4.72 -7.15
N CYS A 279 -18.34 -3.57 -6.49
CA CYS A 279 -19.40 -2.78 -5.85
C CYS A 279 -20.09 -1.81 -6.80
N ARG A 280 -19.58 -1.58 -8.02
CA ARG A 280 -20.24 -0.75 -9.03
C ARG A 280 -21.60 -1.34 -9.40
N GLU A 281 -22.56 -0.47 -9.74
CA GLU A 281 -23.84 -0.91 -10.32
C GLU A 281 -23.56 -1.68 -11.61
N ARG A 282 -24.26 -2.80 -11.78
CA ARG A 282 -24.10 -3.70 -12.92
C ARG A 282 -25.45 -4.05 -13.52
N GLY A 283 -25.48 -4.08 -14.85
CA GLY A 283 -26.61 -4.61 -15.60
C GLY A 283 -26.71 -6.14 -15.48
N GLU A 284 -27.86 -6.67 -15.87
CA GLU A 284 -28.06 -8.12 -15.94
C GLU A 284 -27.10 -8.71 -16.99
N GLY A 285 -26.36 -9.75 -16.60
CA GLY A 285 -25.38 -10.43 -17.46
C GLY A 285 -23.98 -9.77 -17.50
N GLU A 286 -23.77 -8.64 -16.84
CA GLU A 286 -22.44 -8.05 -16.75
C GLU A 286 -21.50 -8.83 -15.82
N PRO A 287 -20.18 -8.89 -16.15
CA PRO A 287 -19.21 -9.64 -15.37
C PRO A 287 -19.04 -9.06 -13.95
N LEU A 288 -18.61 -9.92 -13.00
CA LEU A 288 -18.38 -9.51 -11.61
C LEU A 288 -17.28 -8.44 -11.50
N VAL A 289 -16.21 -8.59 -12.28
CA VAL A 289 -15.12 -7.64 -12.39
C VAL A 289 -15.03 -7.16 -13.84
N ALA A 290 -15.20 -5.86 -14.06
CA ALA A 290 -14.99 -5.23 -15.36
C ALA A 290 -13.59 -4.62 -15.44
N PRO A 291 -12.93 -4.64 -16.62
CA PRO A 291 -11.66 -3.94 -16.81
C PRO A 291 -11.85 -2.43 -16.77
N GLY A 292 -10.78 -1.69 -16.46
CA GLY A 292 -10.79 -0.23 -16.49
C GLY A 292 -10.02 0.42 -15.36
N SER A 293 -10.00 1.74 -15.40
CA SER A 293 -9.33 2.57 -14.40
C SER A 293 -10.33 3.39 -13.60
N GLY A 294 -9.91 3.85 -12.42
CA GLY A 294 -10.73 4.69 -11.56
C GLY A 294 -10.01 5.09 -10.28
N ALA A 295 -10.77 5.58 -9.32
CA ALA A 295 -10.30 5.87 -7.99
C ALA A 295 -11.11 5.11 -6.94
N SER A 296 -10.44 4.60 -5.91
CA SER A 296 -11.04 3.88 -4.80
C SER A 296 -10.85 4.65 -3.51
N ASN A 297 -11.95 4.86 -2.80
CA ASN A 297 -11.96 5.30 -1.41
C ASN A 297 -12.76 4.33 -0.54
N ILE A 298 -12.88 3.07 -0.98
CA ILE A 298 -13.65 2.05 -0.27
C ILE A 298 -13.09 1.83 1.14
N PHE A 299 -13.97 1.90 2.13
CA PHE A 299 -13.65 1.56 3.51
C PHE A 299 -14.36 0.25 3.88
N ILE A 300 -13.56 -0.81 4.05
CA ILE A 300 -14.05 -2.16 4.34
C ILE A 300 -13.92 -2.44 5.84
N TYR A 301 -15.05 -2.68 6.51
CA TYR A 301 -15.14 -3.04 7.93
C TYR A 301 -16.36 -3.95 8.18
N PRO A 302 -16.44 -4.68 9.31
CA PRO A 302 -17.58 -5.53 9.59
C PRO A 302 -18.91 -4.73 9.68
N PRO A 303 -20.03 -5.21 9.05
CA PRO A 303 -20.23 -6.55 8.51
C PRO A 303 -20.11 -6.63 6.97
N TYR A 304 -19.07 -6.08 6.37
CA TYR A 304 -18.87 -6.10 4.92
C TYR A 304 -18.88 -7.54 4.37
N ARG A 305 -19.53 -7.73 3.20
CA ARG A 305 -19.55 -9.01 2.47
C ARG A 305 -18.68 -8.89 1.23
N PHE A 306 -17.58 -9.63 1.22
CA PHE A 306 -16.67 -9.68 0.08
C PHE A 306 -17.35 -10.33 -1.13
N LYS A 307 -17.15 -9.74 -2.30
CA LYS A 307 -17.71 -10.20 -3.56
C LYS A 307 -16.69 -10.96 -4.39
N VAL A 308 -15.42 -10.56 -4.32
CA VAL A 308 -14.32 -11.11 -5.12
C VAL A 308 -13.31 -11.84 -4.25
N CYS A 309 -12.85 -11.22 -3.16
CA CYS A 309 -11.79 -11.76 -2.32
C CYS A 309 -12.25 -12.95 -1.50
N ASP A 310 -11.69 -14.14 -1.76
CA ASP A 310 -11.99 -15.37 -1.03
C ASP A 310 -10.93 -15.70 0.04
N ALA A 311 -9.67 -15.37 -0.22
CA ALA A 311 -8.55 -15.53 0.71
C ALA A 311 -7.58 -14.33 0.57
N MET A 312 -6.80 -14.06 1.60
CA MET A 312 -5.94 -12.88 1.63
C MET A 312 -4.61 -13.19 2.32
N LEU A 313 -3.49 -12.85 1.63
CA LEU A 313 -2.19 -12.69 2.26
C LEU A 313 -1.99 -11.21 2.62
N THR A 314 -1.61 -10.92 3.86
CA THR A 314 -1.39 -9.55 4.33
C THR A 314 -0.36 -9.49 5.45
N ASN A 315 0.21 -8.31 5.73
CA ASN A 315 1.03 -8.08 6.92
C ASN A 315 0.15 -7.95 8.16
N PHE A 316 0.76 -7.97 9.34
CA PHE A 316 0.09 -7.60 10.58
C PHE A 316 -0.07 -6.07 10.69
N HIS A 317 -1.24 -5.62 11.09
CA HIS A 317 -1.66 -4.22 11.06
C HIS A 317 -1.72 -3.57 12.44
N LEU A 318 -1.66 -2.23 12.48
CA LEU A 318 -1.78 -1.44 13.72
C LEU A 318 -3.13 -1.62 14.42
N PRO A 319 -3.14 -1.47 15.75
CA PRO A 319 -4.39 -1.27 16.49
C PRO A 319 -5.19 -0.11 15.90
N GLN A 320 -6.51 -0.29 15.80
CA GLN A 320 -7.46 0.72 15.32
C GLN A 320 -7.21 1.22 13.88
N SER A 321 -6.44 0.50 13.07
CA SER A 321 -6.24 0.85 11.65
C SER A 321 -7.38 0.35 10.77
N THR A 322 -7.59 1.04 9.64
CA THR A 322 -8.55 0.63 8.60
C THR A 322 -8.24 -0.77 8.06
N LEU A 323 -6.96 -1.14 8.01
CA LEU A 323 -6.52 -2.45 7.55
C LEU A 323 -6.87 -3.58 8.53
N LEU A 324 -6.75 -3.32 9.85
CA LEU A 324 -7.21 -4.28 10.87
C LEU A 324 -8.73 -4.48 10.80
N MET A 325 -9.47 -3.43 10.45
CA MET A 325 -10.92 -3.50 10.26
C MET A 325 -11.27 -4.34 9.02
N MET A 326 -10.50 -4.21 7.93
CA MET A 326 -10.68 -5.01 6.70
C MET A 326 -10.48 -6.51 6.97
N VAL A 327 -9.38 -6.90 7.59
CA VAL A 327 -9.14 -8.33 7.91
C VAL A 327 -10.17 -8.85 8.92
N SER A 328 -10.65 -7.98 9.82
CA SER A 328 -11.75 -8.30 10.74
C SER A 328 -13.08 -8.51 10.02
N ALA A 329 -13.32 -7.82 8.91
CA ALA A 329 -14.48 -8.06 8.06
C ALA A 329 -14.38 -9.43 7.35
N LEU A 330 -13.16 -9.85 6.96
CA LEU A 330 -12.92 -11.10 6.22
C LEU A 330 -13.04 -12.33 7.13
N ALA A 331 -12.45 -12.31 8.32
CA ALA A 331 -12.34 -13.50 9.20
C ALA A 331 -13.14 -13.41 10.52
N GLY A 332 -13.78 -12.27 10.75
CA GLY A 332 -14.45 -11.99 12.03
C GLY A 332 -13.52 -11.31 13.05
N ARG A 333 -14.02 -10.21 13.63
CA ARG A 333 -13.21 -9.38 14.55
C ARG A 333 -12.60 -10.17 15.72
N GLU A 334 -13.35 -11.03 16.37
CA GLU A 334 -12.89 -11.77 17.55
C GLU A 334 -11.76 -12.76 17.20
N ARG A 335 -11.90 -13.44 16.03
CA ARG A 335 -10.86 -14.35 15.53
C ARG A 335 -9.57 -13.59 15.19
N ILE A 336 -9.70 -12.45 14.54
CA ILE A 336 -8.54 -11.60 14.21
C ILE A 336 -7.86 -11.09 15.47
N LEU A 337 -8.60 -10.56 16.45
CA LEU A 337 -8.00 -10.09 17.71
C LEU A 337 -7.34 -11.24 18.49
N CYS A 338 -7.92 -12.43 18.48
CA CYS A 338 -7.31 -13.62 19.04
C CYS A 338 -6.01 -13.99 18.33
N ALA A 339 -6.00 -14.03 16.98
CA ALA A 339 -4.81 -14.30 16.18
C ALA A 339 -3.70 -13.28 16.42
N TYR A 340 -4.04 -11.99 16.52
CA TYR A 340 -3.09 -10.92 16.83
C TYR A 340 -2.52 -11.03 18.25
N ALA A 341 -3.33 -11.43 19.24
CA ALA A 341 -2.83 -11.72 20.58
C ALA A 341 -1.85 -12.92 20.58
N PHE A 342 -2.09 -13.93 19.74
CA PHE A 342 -1.14 -15.03 19.53
C PHE A 342 0.13 -14.53 18.83
N ALA A 343 0.02 -13.70 17.79
CA ALA A 343 1.16 -13.12 17.10
C ALA A 343 2.07 -12.35 18.06
N VAL A 344 1.50 -11.49 18.91
CA VAL A 344 2.26 -10.74 19.93
C VAL A 344 2.96 -11.70 20.92
N ARG A 345 2.27 -12.72 21.43
CA ARG A 345 2.87 -13.70 22.36
C ARG A 345 3.97 -14.57 21.76
N LYS A 346 3.93 -14.74 20.42
CA LYS A 346 4.91 -15.54 19.67
C LYS A 346 5.97 -14.67 19.00
N ASP A 347 6.04 -13.39 19.36
CA ASP A 347 7.01 -12.43 18.86
C ASP A 347 7.05 -12.35 17.31
N TYR A 348 5.87 -12.36 16.66
CA TYR A 348 5.76 -11.99 15.28
C TYR A 348 6.13 -10.52 15.10
N GLN A 349 6.77 -10.21 13.99
CA GLN A 349 7.09 -8.85 13.62
C GLN A 349 5.90 -8.23 12.85
N PHE A 350 5.65 -6.96 13.09
CA PHE A 350 4.49 -6.24 12.59
C PHE A 350 4.87 -5.21 11.53
N PHE A 351 3.90 -4.80 10.70
CA PHE A 351 3.98 -3.78 9.66
C PHE A 351 4.73 -4.19 8.39
N SER A 352 5.20 -3.17 7.62
CA SER A 352 5.67 -3.29 6.24
C SER A 352 6.80 -4.30 6.05
N TYR A 353 7.72 -4.35 7.01
CA TYR A 353 8.87 -5.26 7.01
C TYR A 353 8.71 -6.45 7.96
N GLY A 354 7.54 -6.55 8.57
CA GLY A 354 7.25 -7.64 9.50
C GLY A 354 6.88 -8.95 8.83
N ASP A 355 6.31 -9.84 9.63
CA ASP A 355 5.78 -11.13 9.20
C ASP A 355 4.41 -10.96 8.51
N CYS A 356 3.87 -12.04 7.96
CA CYS A 356 2.59 -12.02 7.25
C CYS A 356 1.56 -12.98 7.86
N MET A 357 0.30 -12.78 7.43
CA MET A 357 -0.84 -13.63 7.75
C MET A 357 -1.52 -14.04 6.45
N LEU A 358 -1.77 -15.33 6.27
CA LEU A 358 -2.63 -15.89 5.25
C LEU A 358 -3.98 -16.23 5.88
N ILE A 359 -5.06 -15.63 5.38
CA ILE A 359 -6.45 -15.88 5.81
C ILE A 359 -7.12 -16.72 4.73
N VAL A 360 -7.51 -17.96 5.06
CA VAL A 360 -8.12 -18.94 4.14
C VAL A 360 -9.46 -19.42 4.64
#